data_fe15e37824dce3a85d17c57dc7a09aa5
#
_entry.id   fe15e37824dce3a85d17c57dc7a09aa5
#
_cell.length_a   1.000
_cell.length_b   1.000
_cell.length_c   1.000
_cell.angle_alpha   90.00
_cell.angle_beta   90.00
_cell.angle_gamma   90.00
#
_symmetry.space_group_name_H-M   'P 1'
#
loop_
_entity.id
_entity.type
_entity.pdbx_description
1 polymer ?
#
loop_
_entity_poly.entity_id
_entity_poly.type
_entity_poly.pdbx_seq_one_letter_code
_entity_poly.pdbx_strand_id
1 'polypeptide(L)'
;MEKSVRGWESVDFFEVDNVERPDEPIAPGAHCLVYGPKESGKTTLLFQHALSVANRDPSARVMFVCKRDAIEARPPLLQRASTLGDGAGRIQMKYLNNDAELRRLGSVIHLLPPETLPTLIVIDGMTSFFAPAQGGDNREREMRLARTLASLHECADSCGRMRSEHVVEGEQCLLLASCPA
;
A
#
# COMPACT_ATOMS: atom_id res chain seq x y z
N MET A 1 33.82 5.26 -3.19
CA MET A 1 32.70 4.83 -4.05
C MET A 1 31.45 4.93 -3.19
N GLU A 2 30.78 6.07 -3.28
CA GLU A 2 29.51 6.29 -2.57
C GLU A 2 28.43 5.45 -3.25
N LYS A 3 27.91 4.44 -2.54
CA LYS A 3 26.70 3.73 -2.97
C LYS A 3 25.52 4.68 -2.75
N SER A 4 25.02 5.26 -3.82
CA SER A 4 23.76 5.97 -3.86
C SER A 4 22.66 5.04 -3.32
N VAL A 5 22.26 5.26 -2.08
CA VAL A 5 20.97 4.78 -1.57
C VAL A 5 19.93 5.45 -2.43
N ARG A 6 19.24 4.70 -3.26
CA ARG A 6 18.10 5.22 -4.03
C ARG A 6 16.99 5.55 -3.04
N GLY A 7 17.04 6.77 -2.52
CA GLY A 7 15.93 7.35 -1.80
C GLY A 7 14.71 7.34 -2.71
N TRP A 8 13.55 7.09 -2.15
CA TRP A 8 12.29 7.41 -2.78
C TRP A 8 12.31 8.92 -3.03
N GLU A 9 12.66 9.32 -4.23
CA GLU A 9 12.31 10.65 -4.67
C GLU A 9 10.80 10.69 -4.60
N SER A 10 10.24 11.69 -3.96
CA SER A 10 8.81 11.99 -3.84
C SER A 10 8.15 12.28 -5.18
N VAL A 11 8.69 11.67 -6.20
CA VAL A 11 8.47 11.87 -7.59
C VAL A 11 7.27 11.07 -7.98
N ASP A 12 6.35 11.75 -8.54
CA ASP A 12 5.39 11.25 -9.50
C ASP A 12 4.13 10.58 -8.96
N PHE A 13 3.63 10.98 -7.80
CA PHE A 13 2.20 10.88 -7.58
C PHE A 13 1.43 11.76 -8.58
N PHE A 14 2.04 12.84 -9.03
CA PHE A 14 1.47 13.76 -10.01
C PHE A 14 2.57 14.33 -10.91
N GLU A 15 2.56 14.02 -12.19
CA GLU A 15 2.98 14.97 -13.21
C GLU A 15 1.91 16.06 -13.27
N VAL A 16 1.80 16.87 -12.26
CA VAL A 16 1.00 18.08 -12.28
C VAL A 16 2.01 19.22 -12.22
N ASP A 17 2.14 19.91 -13.32
CA ASP A 17 2.82 21.19 -13.38
C ASP A 17 2.20 22.09 -12.30
N ASN A 18 3.02 22.55 -11.32
CA ASN A 18 2.68 23.49 -10.25
C ASN A 18 2.07 22.94 -8.93
N VAL A 19 2.37 21.75 -8.49
CA VAL A 19 2.19 21.43 -7.07
C VAL A 19 3.48 21.76 -6.32
N GLU A 20 3.41 22.65 -5.35
CA GLU A 20 4.49 22.87 -4.39
C GLU A 20 4.82 21.54 -3.73
N ARG A 21 6.02 21.05 -3.97
CA ARG A 21 6.52 19.83 -3.35
C ARG A 21 6.75 20.14 -1.87
N PRO A 22 6.40 19.21 -0.93
CA PRO A 22 6.82 19.41 0.44
C PRO A 22 8.35 19.55 0.48
N ASP A 23 8.83 20.54 1.22
CA ASP A 23 10.25 20.88 1.32
C ASP A 23 11.13 19.77 1.93
N GLU A 24 10.51 18.75 2.52
CA GLU A 24 11.20 17.60 3.07
C GLU A 24 10.90 16.32 2.27
N PRO A 25 11.92 15.62 1.78
CA PRO A 25 11.72 14.33 1.14
C PRO A 25 11.16 13.34 2.17
N ILE A 26 10.16 12.55 1.75
CA ILE A 26 9.66 11.45 2.58
C ILE A 26 10.83 10.52 2.90
N ALA A 27 11.05 10.27 4.20
CA ALA A 27 12.14 9.41 4.64
C ALA A 27 12.06 8.03 3.96
N PRO A 28 13.19 7.46 3.53
CA PRO A 28 13.20 6.11 2.99
C PRO A 28 12.54 5.13 3.97
N GLY A 29 11.62 4.29 3.48
CA GLY A 29 10.88 3.35 4.32
C GLY A 29 9.70 3.94 5.08
N ALA A 30 9.36 5.22 4.88
CA ALA A 30 8.19 5.82 5.52
C ALA A 30 6.89 5.18 4.98
N HIS A 31 6.04 4.75 5.89
CA HIS A 31 4.69 4.34 5.56
C HIS A 31 3.81 5.57 5.35
N CYS A 32 2.88 5.50 4.39
CA CYS A 32 2.07 6.65 4.01
C CYS A 32 0.58 6.41 4.20
N LEU A 33 -0.13 7.46 4.64
CA LEU A 33 -1.59 7.48 4.70
C LEU A 33 -2.15 8.55 3.76
N VAL A 34 -2.93 8.12 2.77
CA VAL A 34 -3.68 9.01 1.88
C VAL A 34 -5.04 9.29 2.50
N TYR A 35 -5.25 10.52 2.91
CA TYR A 35 -6.46 10.98 3.58
C TYR A 35 -7.24 11.98 2.72
N GLY A 36 -8.58 11.91 2.74
CA GLY A 36 -9.40 12.85 2.00
C GLY A 36 -10.86 12.42 1.88
N PRO A 37 -11.74 13.27 1.31
CA PRO A 37 -13.16 13.00 1.18
C PRO A 37 -13.46 11.70 0.44
N LYS A 38 -14.65 11.14 0.66
CA LYS A 38 -15.14 10.06 -0.18
C LYS A 38 -15.11 10.48 -1.64
N GLU A 39 -14.81 9.53 -2.54
CA GLU A 39 -14.84 9.75 -4.01
C GLU A 39 -13.82 10.77 -4.53
N SER A 40 -12.81 11.15 -3.76
CA SER A 40 -11.74 12.07 -4.16
C SER A 40 -10.65 11.45 -5.05
N GLY A 41 -10.87 10.26 -5.59
CA GLY A 41 -9.91 9.60 -6.48
C GLY A 41 -8.80 8.81 -5.78
N LYS A 42 -8.83 8.63 -4.45
CA LYS A 42 -7.79 7.91 -3.70
C LYS A 42 -7.48 6.53 -4.26
N THR A 43 -8.50 5.72 -4.53
CA THR A 43 -8.35 4.38 -5.12
C THR A 43 -7.60 4.41 -6.45
N THR A 44 -7.94 5.38 -7.32
CA THR A 44 -7.25 5.58 -8.61
C THR A 44 -5.79 5.95 -8.41
N LEU A 45 -5.52 6.87 -7.47
CA LEU A 45 -4.17 7.30 -7.13
C LEU A 45 -3.32 6.12 -6.60
N LEU A 46 -3.87 5.36 -5.64
CA LEU A 46 -3.20 4.18 -5.08
C LEU A 46 -2.89 3.13 -6.16
N PHE A 47 -3.85 2.89 -7.04
CA PHE A 47 -3.68 1.89 -8.10
C PHE A 47 -2.66 2.35 -9.15
N GLN A 48 -2.66 3.63 -9.50
CA GLN A 48 -1.67 4.23 -10.40
C GLN A 48 -0.26 4.17 -9.80
N HIS A 49 -0.12 4.45 -8.50
CA HIS A 49 1.14 4.29 -7.80
C HIS A 49 1.62 2.83 -7.78
N ALA A 50 0.72 1.89 -7.48
CA ALA A 50 1.02 0.45 -7.53
C ALA A 50 1.55 0.02 -8.90
N LEU A 51 0.92 0.49 -9.98
CA LEU A 51 1.38 0.25 -11.36
C LEU A 51 2.74 0.88 -11.64
N SER A 52 2.96 2.11 -11.18
CA SER A 52 4.24 2.81 -11.34
C SER A 52 5.38 2.02 -10.67
N VAL A 53 5.19 1.58 -9.41
CA VAL A 53 6.15 0.74 -8.70
C VAL A 53 6.42 -0.55 -9.46
N ALA A 54 5.37 -1.26 -9.85
CA ALA A 54 5.49 -2.53 -10.57
C ALA A 54 6.16 -2.38 -11.95
N ASN A 55 5.97 -1.25 -12.64
CA ASN A 55 6.59 -1.02 -13.96
C ASN A 55 8.06 -0.60 -13.87
N ARG A 56 8.44 0.12 -12.79
CA ARG A 56 9.83 0.61 -12.62
C ARG A 56 10.80 -0.51 -12.24
N ASP A 57 10.33 -1.47 -11.45
CA ASP A 57 11.18 -2.53 -10.92
C ASP A 57 10.61 -3.92 -11.26
N PRO A 58 11.31 -4.70 -12.11
CA PRO A 58 10.90 -6.07 -12.42
C PRO A 58 10.86 -7.02 -11.21
N SER A 59 11.62 -6.73 -10.15
CA SER A 59 11.61 -7.50 -8.91
C SER A 59 10.44 -7.16 -8.00
N ALA A 60 9.82 -5.98 -8.21
CA ALA A 60 8.72 -5.50 -7.39
C ALA A 60 7.54 -6.46 -7.37
N ARG A 61 6.96 -6.63 -6.20
CA ARG A 61 5.71 -7.37 -5.96
C ARG A 61 4.78 -6.45 -5.19
N VAL A 62 3.63 -6.16 -5.75
CA VAL A 62 2.64 -5.29 -5.12
C VAL A 62 1.47 -6.11 -4.63
N MET A 63 1.11 -5.94 -3.36
CA MET A 63 -0.11 -6.50 -2.80
C MET A 63 -1.12 -5.37 -2.62
N PHE A 64 -2.22 -5.44 -3.37
CA PHE A 64 -3.29 -4.45 -3.31
C PHE A 64 -4.51 -5.03 -2.60
N VAL A 65 -4.78 -4.55 -1.39
CA VAL A 65 -5.87 -5.02 -0.51
C VAL A 65 -7.02 -4.05 -0.58
N CYS A 66 -8.20 -4.55 -0.89
CA CYS A 66 -9.42 -3.74 -0.99
C CYS A 66 -10.67 -4.58 -0.73
N LYS A 67 -11.82 -3.93 -0.62
CA LYS A 67 -13.11 -4.63 -0.70
C LYS A 67 -13.50 -4.85 -2.15
N ARG A 68 -13.96 -6.06 -2.48
CA ARG A 68 -14.40 -6.42 -3.83
C ARG A 68 -15.47 -5.47 -4.33
N ASP A 69 -16.52 -5.27 -3.53
CA ASP A 69 -17.67 -4.45 -3.89
C ASP A 69 -17.28 -2.99 -4.21
N ALA A 70 -16.27 -2.45 -3.51
CA ALA A 70 -15.81 -1.08 -3.73
C ALA A 70 -15.11 -0.93 -5.08
N ILE A 71 -14.27 -1.88 -5.46
CA ILE A 71 -13.55 -1.87 -6.74
C ILE A 71 -14.48 -2.19 -7.92
N GLU A 72 -15.37 -3.16 -7.76
CA GLU A 72 -16.31 -3.54 -8.83
C GLU A 72 -17.34 -2.45 -9.10
N ALA A 73 -17.83 -1.76 -8.05
CA ALA A 73 -18.76 -0.65 -8.22
C ALA A 73 -18.10 0.58 -8.87
N ARG A 74 -16.80 0.80 -8.62
CA ARG A 74 -16.06 1.95 -9.13
C ARG A 74 -14.63 1.55 -9.47
N PRO A 75 -14.42 0.97 -10.65
CA PRO A 75 -13.08 0.62 -11.09
C PRO A 75 -12.16 1.85 -11.17
N PRO A 76 -10.89 1.73 -10.79
CA PRO A 76 -9.94 2.83 -10.90
C PRO A 76 -9.78 3.27 -12.36
N LEU A 77 -9.90 4.55 -12.61
CA LEU A 77 -9.71 5.13 -13.94
C LEU A 77 -8.23 5.33 -14.19
N LEU A 78 -7.65 4.49 -15.02
CA LEU A 78 -6.25 4.63 -15.43
C LEU A 78 -6.14 5.68 -16.55
N GLN A 79 -5.37 6.74 -16.32
CA GLN A 79 -5.25 7.87 -17.25
C GLN A 79 -4.65 7.50 -18.62
N ARG A 80 -3.93 6.36 -18.71
CA ARG A 80 -3.38 5.84 -19.97
C ARG A 80 -3.45 4.32 -19.98
N ALA A 81 -4.25 3.76 -20.86
CA ALA A 81 -4.27 2.31 -21.08
C ALA A 81 -2.90 1.76 -21.54
N SER A 82 -2.07 2.61 -22.15
CA SER A 82 -0.68 2.28 -22.54
C SER A 82 0.29 2.13 -21.37
N THR A 83 -0.09 2.57 -20.15
CA THR A 83 0.75 2.46 -18.95
C THR A 83 0.55 1.14 -18.19
N LEU A 84 -0.32 0.26 -18.65
CA LEU A 84 -0.49 -1.04 -18.00
C LEU A 84 0.79 -1.90 -18.04
N GLY A 85 1.65 -1.74 -19.03
CA GLY A 85 2.95 -2.43 -19.08
C GLY A 85 2.93 -3.87 -18.55
N ASP A 86 4.06 -4.51 -18.50
CA ASP A 86 4.20 -5.86 -17.90
C ASP A 86 4.04 -5.85 -16.36
N GLY A 87 4.05 -4.68 -15.73
CA GLY A 87 3.92 -4.50 -14.29
C GLY A 87 2.58 -4.93 -13.71
N ALA A 88 1.50 -4.87 -14.50
CA ALA A 88 0.17 -5.26 -14.02
C ALA A 88 0.11 -6.71 -13.51
N GLY A 89 0.85 -7.62 -14.13
CA GLY A 89 0.97 -9.02 -13.68
C GLY A 89 1.67 -9.21 -12.33
N ARG A 90 2.35 -8.17 -11.82
CA ARG A 90 3.02 -8.18 -10.52
C ARG A 90 2.20 -7.55 -9.40
N ILE A 91 0.97 -7.10 -9.70
CA ILE A 91 0.02 -6.60 -8.72
C ILE A 91 -0.94 -7.71 -8.33
N GLN A 92 -0.82 -8.19 -7.09
CA GLN A 92 -1.71 -9.18 -6.54
C GLN A 92 -2.87 -8.52 -5.81
N MET A 93 -4.08 -8.64 -6.36
CA MET A 93 -5.30 -8.15 -5.70
C MET A 93 -5.71 -9.11 -4.58
N LYS A 94 -5.97 -8.57 -3.38
CA LYS A 94 -6.52 -9.30 -2.23
C LYS A 94 -7.84 -8.67 -1.81
N TYR A 95 -8.90 -9.43 -1.91
CA TYR A 95 -10.24 -9.00 -1.50
C TYR A 95 -10.51 -9.49 -0.09
N LEU A 96 -10.66 -8.56 0.85
CA LEU A 96 -10.96 -8.83 2.25
C LEU A 96 -12.25 -8.13 2.65
N ASN A 97 -12.93 -8.67 3.67
CA ASN A 97 -14.24 -8.19 4.07
C ASN A 97 -14.23 -7.42 5.40
N ASN A 98 -13.27 -7.74 6.29
CA ASN A 98 -13.25 -7.21 7.65
C ASN A 98 -11.83 -7.10 8.21
N ASP A 99 -11.73 -6.49 9.39
CA ASP A 99 -10.46 -6.28 10.09
C ASP A 99 -9.81 -7.58 10.60
N ALA A 100 -10.58 -8.63 10.86
CA ALA A 100 -10.02 -9.92 11.27
C ALA A 100 -9.25 -10.58 10.11
N GLU A 101 -9.80 -10.53 8.88
CA GLU A 101 -9.12 -11.03 7.70
C GLU A 101 -7.87 -10.19 7.40
N LEU A 102 -7.93 -8.86 7.60
CA LEU A 102 -6.79 -7.97 7.41
C LEU A 102 -5.65 -8.27 8.41
N ARG A 103 -5.97 -8.49 9.69
CA ARG A 103 -4.99 -8.91 10.69
C ARG A 103 -4.38 -10.28 10.36
N ARG A 104 -5.23 -11.23 9.94
CA ARG A 104 -4.76 -12.56 9.52
C ARG A 104 -3.79 -12.45 8.34
N LEU A 105 -4.08 -11.60 7.36
CA LEU A 105 -3.17 -11.35 6.25
C LEU A 105 -1.81 -10.88 6.76
N GLY A 106 -1.76 -9.84 7.60
CA GLY A 106 -0.52 -9.33 8.22
C GLY A 106 0.26 -10.41 8.98
N SER A 107 -0.46 -11.35 9.62
CA SER A 107 0.18 -12.42 10.40
C SER A 107 0.77 -13.56 9.58
N VAL A 108 0.48 -13.66 8.27
CA VAL A 108 0.91 -14.82 7.47
C VAL A 108 1.80 -14.46 6.28
N ILE A 109 1.85 -13.19 5.86
CA ILE A 109 2.61 -12.78 4.67
C ILE A 109 4.09 -13.16 4.81
N HIS A 110 4.69 -12.96 5.97
CA HIS A 110 6.10 -13.26 6.25
C HIS A 110 6.44 -14.77 6.15
N LEU A 111 5.45 -15.64 6.05
CA LEU A 111 5.65 -17.07 5.83
C LEU A 111 5.80 -17.43 4.35
N LEU A 112 5.62 -16.48 3.46
CA LEU A 112 5.81 -16.68 2.02
C LEU A 112 7.31 -16.72 1.68
N PRO A 113 7.68 -17.39 0.57
CA PRO A 113 9.05 -17.37 0.08
C PRO A 113 9.54 -15.91 -0.17
N PRO A 114 10.80 -15.57 0.18
CA PRO A 114 11.30 -14.20 0.10
C PRO A 114 11.08 -13.51 -1.26
N GLU A 115 11.22 -14.24 -2.35
CA GLU A 115 11.03 -13.74 -3.72
C GLU A 115 9.56 -13.40 -4.06
N THR A 116 8.62 -13.90 -3.26
CA THR A 116 7.17 -13.64 -3.43
C THR A 116 6.64 -12.58 -2.46
N LEU A 117 7.45 -12.19 -1.47
CA LEU A 117 7.07 -11.15 -0.52
C LEU A 117 6.85 -9.81 -1.21
N PRO A 118 5.87 -9.01 -0.77
CA PRO A 118 5.61 -7.71 -1.36
C PRO A 118 6.72 -6.70 -1.05
N THR A 119 6.97 -5.80 -2.01
CA THR A 119 7.75 -4.57 -1.83
C THR A 119 6.85 -3.38 -1.53
N LEU A 120 5.56 -3.52 -1.84
CA LEU A 120 4.53 -2.53 -1.55
C LEU A 120 3.24 -3.24 -1.14
N ILE A 121 2.73 -2.86 0.03
CA ILE A 121 1.40 -3.26 0.51
C ILE A 121 0.49 -2.04 0.45
N VAL A 122 -0.57 -2.12 -0.33
CA VAL A 122 -1.59 -1.06 -0.46
C VAL A 122 -2.87 -1.52 0.23
N ILE A 123 -3.42 -0.70 1.11
CA ILE A 123 -4.71 -0.94 1.78
C ILE A 123 -5.68 0.16 1.34
N ASP A 124 -6.57 -0.15 0.44
CA ASP A 124 -7.57 0.82 -0.02
C ASP A 124 -8.82 0.83 0.87
N GLY A 125 -9.13 2.00 1.41
CA GLY A 125 -10.29 2.20 2.29
C GLY A 125 -10.13 1.55 3.66
N MET A 126 -9.00 1.73 4.35
CA MET A 126 -8.63 1.10 5.62
C MET A 126 -9.79 1.04 6.62
N THR A 127 -10.49 2.15 6.85
CA THR A 127 -11.59 2.20 7.82
C THR A 127 -12.81 1.40 7.43
N SER A 128 -12.96 1.06 6.15
CA SER A 128 -14.10 0.27 5.66
C SER A 128 -14.08 -1.18 6.15
N PHE A 129 -12.91 -1.69 6.55
CA PHE A 129 -12.78 -3.03 7.11
C PHE A 129 -13.28 -3.14 8.55
N PHE A 130 -13.43 -2.01 9.24
CA PHE A 130 -13.84 -1.95 10.64
C PHE A 130 -15.33 -1.61 10.73
N ALA A 131 -16.16 -2.62 10.89
CA ALA A 131 -17.57 -2.42 11.15
C ALA A 131 -17.77 -1.59 12.43
N PRO A 132 -18.81 -0.74 12.49
CA PRO A 132 -19.20 -0.10 13.74
C PRO A 132 -19.42 -1.16 14.81
N ALA A 133 -18.96 -0.90 16.03
CA ALA A 133 -19.27 -1.77 17.17
C ALA A 133 -20.79 -1.75 17.39
N GLN A 134 -21.40 -2.92 17.54
CA GLN A 134 -22.80 -3.00 17.99
C GLN A 134 -22.85 -2.44 19.41
N GLY A 135 -23.49 -1.28 19.60
CA GLY A 135 -23.52 -0.60 20.89
C GLY A 135 -22.71 0.70 21.00
N GLY A 136 -22.01 1.10 19.92
CA GLY A 136 -21.50 2.48 19.79
C GLY A 136 -20.18 2.79 20.49
N ASP A 137 -19.41 1.82 20.97
CA ASP A 137 -18.10 2.11 21.55
C ASP A 137 -17.04 2.33 20.46
N ASN A 138 -16.82 3.60 20.10
CA ASN A 138 -15.77 4.01 19.18
C ASN A 138 -14.37 3.61 19.67
N ARG A 139 -14.16 3.53 20.99
CA ARG A 139 -12.86 3.17 21.57
C ARG A 139 -12.43 1.74 21.21
N GLU A 140 -13.37 0.79 21.20
CA GLU A 140 -13.06 -0.58 20.78
C GLU A 140 -12.67 -0.63 19.30
N ARG A 141 -13.39 0.10 18.45
CA ARG A 141 -13.07 0.21 17.03
C ARG A 141 -11.69 0.85 16.80
N GLU A 142 -11.37 1.92 17.51
CA GLU A 142 -10.07 2.59 17.45
C GLU A 142 -8.94 1.67 17.93
N MET A 143 -9.14 0.93 19.00
CA MET A 143 -8.14 -0.05 19.45
C MET A 143 -7.92 -1.17 18.44
N ARG A 144 -8.97 -1.66 17.79
CA ARG A 144 -8.83 -2.66 16.70
C ARG A 144 -8.07 -2.09 15.53
N LEU A 145 -8.36 -0.85 15.14
CA LEU A 145 -7.66 -0.14 14.08
C LEU A 145 -6.17 0.01 14.42
N ALA A 146 -5.85 0.52 15.61
CA ALA A 146 -4.46 0.71 16.05
C ALA A 146 -3.67 -0.61 16.06
N ARG A 147 -4.25 -1.69 16.59
CA ARG A 147 -3.61 -3.02 16.60
C ARG A 147 -3.40 -3.56 15.20
N THR A 148 -4.35 -3.34 14.29
CA THR A 148 -4.25 -3.79 12.90
C THR A 148 -3.16 -3.01 12.16
N LEU A 149 -3.09 -1.69 12.36
CA LEU A 149 -2.01 -0.86 11.78
C LEU A 149 -0.64 -1.28 12.29
N ALA A 150 -0.49 -1.49 13.60
CA ALA A 150 0.77 -1.96 14.17
C ALA A 150 1.20 -3.33 13.60
N SER A 151 0.25 -4.26 13.43
CA SER A 151 0.51 -5.56 12.82
C SER A 151 0.91 -5.46 11.35
N LEU A 152 0.27 -4.58 10.59
CA LEU A 152 0.60 -4.36 9.18
C LEU A 152 1.96 -3.67 9.02
N HIS A 153 2.29 -2.74 9.90
CA HIS A 153 3.59 -2.09 9.94
C HIS A 153 4.70 -3.12 10.18
N GLU A 154 4.59 -3.91 11.25
CA GLU A 154 5.56 -4.98 11.55
C GLU A 154 5.67 -6.00 10.41
N CYS A 155 4.55 -6.31 9.77
CA CYS A 155 4.52 -7.18 8.60
C CYS A 155 5.32 -6.59 7.43
N ALA A 156 5.14 -5.31 7.12
CA ALA A 156 5.88 -4.63 6.05
C ALA A 156 7.37 -4.59 6.35
N ASP A 157 7.75 -4.25 7.58
CA ASP A 157 9.16 -4.26 8.01
C ASP A 157 9.78 -5.65 7.91
N SER A 158 9.05 -6.69 8.32
CA SER A 158 9.51 -8.07 8.19
C SER A 158 9.68 -8.49 6.74
N CYS A 159 8.75 -8.13 5.85
CA CYS A 159 8.88 -8.39 4.42
C CYS A 159 10.12 -7.69 3.85
N GLY A 160 10.35 -6.42 4.19
CA GLY A 160 11.52 -5.66 3.75
C GLY A 160 12.83 -6.32 4.21
N ARG A 161 12.92 -6.68 5.50
CA ARG A 161 14.11 -7.39 6.04
C ARG A 161 14.39 -8.69 5.29
N MET A 162 13.38 -9.55 5.16
CA MET A 162 13.54 -10.86 4.50
C MET A 162 13.93 -10.72 3.03
N ARG A 163 13.37 -9.75 2.32
CA ARG A 163 13.75 -9.50 0.93
C ARG A 163 15.16 -8.92 0.84
N SER A 164 15.53 -8.00 1.74
CA SER A 164 16.86 -7.43 1.80
C SER A 164 17.95 -8.48 2.05
N GLU A 165 17.66 -9.48 2.86
CA GLU A 165 18.59 -10.57 3.17
C GLU A 165 18.71 -11.61 2.04
N HIS A 166 17.65 -11.87 1.27
CA HIS A 166 17.58 -13.01 0.36
C HIS A 166 17.40 -12.66 -1.11
N VAL A 167 16.93 -11.46 -1.44
CA VAL A 167 16.58 -11.07 -2.82
C VAL A 167 17.40 -9.88 -3.32
N VAL A 168 17.22 -8.70 -2.72
CA VAL A 168 17.91 -7.46 -3.12
C VAL A 168 18.35 -6.70 -1.86
N GLU A 169 19.65 -6.52 -1.68
CA GLU A 169 20.23 -5.80 -0.55
C GLU A 169 19.67 -4.37 -0.43
N GLY A 170 19.19 -4.01 0.75
CA GLY A 170 18.62 -2.70 1.04
C GLY A 170 17.18 -2.51 0.57
N GLU A 171 16.52 -3.57 0.07
CA GLU A 171 15.12 -3.49 -0.33
C GLU A 171 14.21 -3.33 0.89
N GLN A 172 13.18 -2.50 0.73
CA GLN A 172 12.19 -2.23 1.77
C GLN A 172 10.80 -2.57 1.27
N CYS A 173 9.90 -2.92 2.19
CA CYS A 173 8.49 -3.05 1.89
C CYS A 173 7.74 -1.85 2.46
N LEU A 174 7.02 -1.14 1.61
CA LEU A 174 6.25 0.02 2.02
C LEU A 174 4.80 -0.36 2.29
N LEU A 175 4.21 0.33 3.28
CA LEU A 175 2.78 0.26 3.56
C LEU A 175 2.13 1.60 3.16
N LEU A 176 1.17 1.54 2.25
CA LEU A 176 0.39 2.67 1.79
C LEU A 176 -1.08 2.42 2.06
N ALA A 177 -1.73 3.24 2.86
CA ALA A 177 -3.12 3.07 3.20
C ALA A 177 -3.96 4.28 2.78
N SER A 178 -5.25 4.08 2.46
CA SER A 178 -6.19 5.18 2.29
C SER A 178 -7.30 5.17 3.34
N CYS A 179 -7.74 6.38 3.68
CA CYS A 179 -8.81 6.60 4.65
C CYS A 179 -9.74 7.73 4.17
N PRO A 180 -11.05 7.63 4.37
CA PRO A 180 -11.93 8.78 4.21
C PRO A 180 -11.70 9.81 5.33
N ALA A 181 -11.91 11.08 4.98
CA ALA A 181 -11.97 12.18 5.92
C ALA A 181 -13.24 12.10 6.78
#